data_4eda7eb53d466fb9ffb96e020c3eed87
#
_entry.id   4eda7eb53d466fb9ffb96e020c3eed87
#
_cell.length_a   1.000
_cell.length_b   1.000
_cell.length_c   1.000
_cell.angle_alpha   90.00
_cell.angle_beta   90.00
_cell.angle_gamma   90.00
#
_symmetry.space_group_name_H-M   'P 1'
#
loop_
_entity.id
_entity.type
_entity.pdbx_description
1 polymer ?
#
loop_
_entity_poly.entity_id
_entity_poly.type
_entity_poly.pdbx_seq_one_letter_code
_entity_poly.pdbx_strand_id
1 'polypeptide(L)'
;GTSARVAAAQLVEAGLKTSADQIVAAMRIHGALSIHAGRYRFTDGMTMKAVIDKLATGAVEAGSIRIADGMTIWQLRKAVESNPDITVTTAEMTEGELLTAIGASEGSAEGLFAPETYKFNSGTTDIAVYRMAYQRQKGVLQTLWNKRAEGLKLKTPYEALILASIIEKETAHPEDRYLVSSVFHNRLRVR
;
A
#
# COMPACT_ATOMS: atom_id res chain seq x y z
N GLY A 1 -17.27 10.85 5.51
CA GLY A 1 -17.92 10.22 4.34
C GLY A 1 -18.65 11.26 3.50
N THR A 2 -18.63 11.11 2.18
CA THR A 2 -19.33 11.98 1.23
C THR A 2 -20.83 11.85 1.44
N SER A 3 -21.57 12.95 1.49
CA SER A 3 -23.02 12.88 1.65
C SER A 3 -23.68 12.26 0.40
N ALA A 4 -24.80 11.54 0.59
CA ALA A 4 -25.55 10.92 -0.52
C ALA A 4 -25.86 11.89 -1.67
N ARG A 5 -26.09 13.17 -1.34
CA ARG A 5 -26.37 14.22 -2.33
C ARG A 5 -25.15 14.60 -3.17
N VAL A 6 -23.98 14.69 -2.55
CA VAL A 6 -22.71 14.98 -3.25
C VAL A 6 -22.34 13.80 -4.17
N ALA A 7 -22.47 12.58 -3.68
CA ALA A 7 -22.21 11.41 -4.52
C ALA A 7 -23.20 11.28 -5.68
N ALA A 8 -24.48 11.57 -5.46
CA ALA A 8 -25.46 11.60 -6.53
C ALA A 8 -25.15 12.65 -7.60
N ALA A 9 -24.69 13.84 -7.21
CA ALA A 9 -24.25 14.88 -8.14
C ALA A 9 -23.05 14.43 -8.98
N GLN A 10 -22.05 13.82 -8.35
CA GLN A 10 -20.87 13.26 -9.04
C GLN A 10 -21.23 12.15 -10.06
N LEU A 11 -22.23 11.32 -9.75
CA LEU A 11 -22.72 10.29 -10.67
C LEU A 11 -23.40 10.88 -11.91
N VAL A 12 -24.17 11.94 -11.74
CA VAL A 12 -24.78 12.66 -12.86
C VAL A 12 -23.71 13.33 -13.71
N GLU A 13 -22.73 13.99 -13.10
CA GLU A 13 -21.60 14.61 -13.78
C GLU A 13 -20.75 13.59 -14.54
N ALA A 14 -20.60 12.37 -13.99
CA ALA A 14 -19.93 11.25 -14.64
C ALA A 14 -20.75 10.62 -15.81
N GLY A 15 -21.94 11.14 -16.11
CA GLY A 15 -22.73 10.74 -17.28
C GLY A 15 -23.91 9.82 -17.00
N LEU A 16 -24.30 9.60 -15.74
CA LEU A 16 -25.51 8.85 -15.43
C LEU A 16 -26.74 9.63 -15.90
N LYS A 17 -27.54 9.04 -16.80
CA LYS A 17 -28.73 9.66 -17.41
C LYS A 17 -29.93 9.67 -16.44
N THR A 18 -29.79 10.43 -15.34
CA THR A 18 -30.83 10.59 -14.30
C THR A 18 -30.55 11.87 -13.52
N SER A 19 -31.44 12.29 -12.62
CA SER A 19 -31.19 13.43 -11.73
C SER A 19 -30.61 13.00 -10.37
N ALA A 20 -29.86 13.92 -9.75
CA ALA A 20 -29.31 13.67 -8.42
C ALA A 20 -30.42 13.39 -7.38
N ASP A 21 -31.57 14.05 -7.50
CA ASP A 21 -32.71 13.85 -6.59
C ASP A 21 -33.34 12.47 -6.77
N GLN A 22 -33.40 11.94 -8.00
CA GLN A 22 -33.86 10.57 -8.27
C GLN A 22 -32.90 9.53 -7.68
N ILE A 23 -31.61 9.76 -7.78
CA ILE A 23 -30.60 8.87 -7.16
C ILE A 23 -30.75 8.88 -5.64
N VAL A 24 -30.86 10.08 -5.03
CA VAL A 24 -31.04 10.21 -3.57
C VAL A 24 -32.34 9.56 -3.10
N ALA A 25 -33.45 9.72 -3.84
CA ALA A 25 -34.71 9.07 -3.53
C ALA A 25 -34.59 7.53 -3.60
N ALA A 26 -33.96 7.03 -4.64
CA ALA A 26 -33.73 5.59 -4.81
C ALA A 26 -32.82 5.02 -3.70
N MET A 27 -31.76 5.75 -3.30
CA MET A 27 -30.93 5.37 -2.16
C MET A 27 -31.72 5.22 -0.87
N ARG A 28 -32.64 6.14 -0.59
CA ARG A 28 -33.52 6.08 0.59
C ARG A 28 -34.44 4.86 0.55
N ILE A 29 -35.07 4.60 -0.61
CA ILE A 29 -35.98 3.46 -0.81
C ILE A 29 -35.25 2.12 -0.60
N HIS A 30 -33.99 2.02 -1.08
CA HIS A 30 -33.19 0.79 -0.96
C HIS A 30 -32.33 0.73 0.32
N GLY A 31 -32.48 1.68 1.24
CA GLY A 31 -31.73 1.70 2.51
C GLY A 31 -30.24 1.94 2.39
N ALA A 32 -29.75 2.42 1.23
CA ALA A 32 -28.34 2.65 0.95
C ALA A 32 -27.92 4.05 1.42
N LEU A 33 -27.91 4.26 2.74
CA LEU A 33 -27.55 5.57 3.35
C LEU A 33 -26.02 5.79 3.44
N SER A 34 -25.23 4.73 3.26
CA SER A 34 -23.77 4.78 3.28
C SER A 34 -23.22 4.38 1.92
N ILE A 35 -22.31 5.21 1.40
CA ILE A 35 -21.61 4.95 0.14
C ILE A 35 -20.14 4.77 0.47
N HIS A 36 -19.55 3.70 -0.04
CA HIS A 36 -18.13 3.46 0.08
C HIS A 36 -17.38 4.34 -0.94
N ALA A 37 -16.32 5.00 -0.48
CA ALA A 37 -15.45 5.75 -1.37
C ALA A 37 -14.69 4.79 -2.29
N GLY A 38 -14.49 5.18 -3.56
CA GLY A 38 -13.76 4.37 -4.53
C GLY A 38 -14.21 4.64 -5.96
N ARG A 39 -13.52 4.02 -6.91
CA ARG A 39 -13.88 4.09 -8.33
C ARG A 39 -14.88 2.98 -8.66
N TYR A 40 -15.97 3.34 -9.28
CA TYR A 40 -17.01 2.42 -9.70
C TYR A 40 -17.09 2.41 -11.22
N ARG A 41 -17.20 1.22 -11.81
CA ARG A 41 -17.52 1.08 -13.23
C ARG A 41 -19.02 0.80 -13.37
N PHE A 42 -19.70 1.67 -14.10
CA PHE A 42 -21.07 1.48 -14.52
C PHE A 42 -21.09 1.19 -16.03
N THR A 43 -21.93 0.24 -16.42
CA THR A 43 -22.12 -0.14 -17.84
C THR A 43 -23.48 0.30 -18.29
N ASP A 44 -23.60 0.62 -19.59
CA ASP A 44 -24.88 0.95 -20.19
C ASP A 44 -25.90 -0.16 -19.95
N GLY A 45 -27.15 0.24 -19.63
CA GLY A 45 -28.22 -0.72 -19.35
C GLY A 45 -28.32 -1.19 -17.88
N MET A 46 -27.44 -0.75 -16.99
CA MET A 46 -27.61 -1.03 -15.56
C MET A 46 -28.88 -0.36 -15.01
N THR A 47 -29.65 -1.10 -14.22
CA THR A 47 -30.82 -0.56 -13.51
C THR A 47 -30.36 0.36 -12.36
N MET A 48 -31.21 1.31 -11.95
CA MET A 48 -30.94 2.17 -10.80
C MET A 48 -30.68 1.36 -9.53
N LYS A 49 -31.44 0.29 -9.33
CA LYS A 49 -31.22 -0.66 -8.21
C LYS A 49 -29.80 -1.22 -8.24
N ALA A 50 -29.33 -1.72 -9.39
CA ALA A 50 -28.00 -2.30 -9.51
C ALA A 50 -26.90 -1.27 -9.28
N VAL A 51 -27.10 -0.01 -9.67
CA VAL A 51 -26.19 1.11 -9.37
C VAL A 51 -26.12 1.34 -7.86
N ILE A 52 -27.27 1.40 -7.18
CA ILE A 52 -27.33 1.64 -5.75
C ILE A 52 -26.74 0.47 -4.95
N ASP A 53 -27.07 -0.77 -5.32
CA ASP A 53 -26.51 -1.97 -4.68
C ASP A 53 -24.99 -1.98 -4.78
N LYS A 54 -24.44 -1.60 -5.93
CA LYS A 54 -22.98 -1.49 -6.16
C LYS A 54 -22.33 -0.46 -5.25
N LEU A 55 -22.97 0.70 -5.06
CA LEU A 55 -22.50 1.76 -4.17
C LEU A 55 -22.60 1.37 -2.69
N ALA A 56 -23.70 0.72 -2.31
CA ALA A 56 -23.97 0.29 -0.94
C ALA A 56 -23.05 -0.86 -0.49
N THR A 57 -22.78 -1.81 -1.39
CA THR A 57 -21.90 -2.97 -1.10
C THR A 57 -20.42 -2.62 -1.20
N GLY A 58 -20.09 -1.42 -1.73
CA GLY A 58 -18.70 -1.05 -1.95
C GLY A 58 -18.01 -1.91 -3.02
N ALA A 59 -18.78 -2.36 -4.05
CA ALA A 59 -18.24 -3.13 -5.18
C ALA A 59 -17.40 -2.22 -6.11
N VAL A 60 -16.36 -1.62 -5.54
CA VAL A 60 -15.37 -0.78 -6.23
C VAL A 60 -14.45 -1.64 -7.09
N GLU A 61 -13.87 -1.03 -8.11
CA GLU A 61 -12.83 -1.71 -8.88
C GLU A 61 -11.62 -2.04 -7.99
N ALA A 62 -11.06 -3.22 -8.19
CA ALA A 62 -9.85 -3.62 -7.52
C ALA A 62 -8.64 -3.00 -8.22
N GLY A 63 -7.89 -2.19 -7.50
CA GLY A 63 -6.56 -1.75 -7.88
C GLY A 63 -5.49 -2.72 -7.40
N SER A 64 -4.33 -2.64 -8.01
CA SER A 64 -3.15 -3.36 -7.51
C SER A 64 -1.87 -2.61 -7.81
N ILE A 65 -0.87 -2.84 -6.99
CA ILE A 65 0.51 -2.40 -7.23
C ILE A 65 1.46 -3.53 -6.88
N ARG A 66 2.45 -3.75 -7.75
CA ARG A 66 3.53 -4.70 -7.50
C ARG A 66 4.77 -3.96 -7.00
N ILE A 67 5.23 -4.31 -5.82
CA ILE A 67 6.55 -3.94 -5.31
C ILE A 67 7.49 -5.09 -5.65
N ALA A 68 8.48 -4.83 -6.48
CA ALA A 68 9.45 -5.85 -6.91
C ALA A 68 10.59 -5.97 -5.89
N ASP A 69 11.24 -7.15 -5.87
CA ASP A 69 12.46 -7.34 -5.09
C ASP A 69 13.55 -6.35 -5.51
N GLY A 70 14.22 -5.75 -4.54
CA GLY A 70 15.28 -4.77 -4.77
C GLY A 70 14.81 -3.40 -5.31
N MET A 71 13.51 -3.13 -5.33
CA MET A 71 12.95 -1.82 -5.68
C MET A 71 13.35 -0.78 -4.62
N THR A 72 13.92 0.34 -5.07
CA THR A 72 14.26 1.47 -4.20
C THR A 72 13.03 2.27 -3.81
N ILE A 73 13.11 3.05 -2.72
CA ILE A 73 12.02 3.94 -2.31
C ILE A 73 11.64 4.94 -3.42
N TRP A 74 12.61 5.46 -4.17
CA TRP A 74 12.34 6.37 -5.28
C TRP A 74 11.55 5.69 -6.40
N GLN A 75 11.90 4.46 -6.78
CA GLN A 75 11.17 3.68 -7.77
C GLN A 75 9.75 3.34 -7.30
N LEU A 76 9.59 3.02 -6.02
CA LEU A 76 8.29 2.75 -5.41
C LEU A 76 7.39 4.00 -5.44
N ARG A 77 7.92 5.16 -5.05
CA ARG A 77 7.17 6.43 -5.13
C ARG A 77 6.69 6.70 -6.54
N LYS A 78 7.56 6.58 -7.53
CA LYS A 78 7.19 6.76 -8.93
C LYS A 78 6.12 5.76 -9.41
N ALA A 79 6.20 4.50 -8.98
CA ALA A 79 5.20 3.48 -9.31
C ALA A 79 3.84 3.80 -8.66
N VAL A 80 3.83 4.29 -7.42
CA VAL A 80 2.62 4.73 -6.70
C VAL A 80 2.00 5.95 -7.38
N GLU A 81 2.79 6.97 -7.71
CA GLU A 81 2.33 8.20 -8.37
C GLU A 81 1.74 7.95 -9.75
N SER A 82 2.28 6.98 -10.49
CA SER A 82 1.79 6.63 -11.82
C SER A 82 0.61 5.65 -11.83
N ASN A 83 0.21 5.12 -10.67
CA ASN A 83 -0.87 4.14 -10.58
C ASN A 83 -2.25 4.84 -10.59
N PRO A 84 -3.11 4.61 -11.62
CA PRO A 84 -4.39 5.30 -11.74
C PRO A 84 -5.39 4.92 -10.65
N ASP A 85 -5.18 3.82 -9.93
CA ASP A 85 -6.07 3.33 -8.87
C ASP A 85 -5.70 3.85 -7.49
N ILE A 86 -4.62 4.64 -7.37
CA ILE A 86 -4.14 5.20 -6.12
C ILE A 86 -4.44 6.70 -6.08
N THR A 87 -4.98 7.17 -4.96
CA THR A 87 -5.11 8.59 -4.68
C THR A 87 -3.81 9.08 -4.04
N VAL A 88 -3.03 9.84 -4.80
CA VAL A 88 -1.73 10.36 -4.34
C VAL A 88 -1.93 11.55 -3.40
N THR A 89 -1.38 11.45 -2.21
CA THR A 89 -1.40 12.48 -1.16
C THR A 89 -0.01 12.79 -0.61
N THR A 90 1.01 11.98 -1.00
CA THR A 90 2.38 12.08 -0.46
C THR A 90 3.39 12.66 -1.45
N ALA A 91 2.95 13.18 -2.61
CA ALA A 91 3.87 13.65 -3.66
C ALA A 91 4.90 14.67 -3.14
N GLU A 92 4.44 15.63 -2.33
CA GLU A 92 5.28 16.70 -1.76
C GLU A 92 5.91 16.34 -0.40
N MET A 93 5.61 15.15 0.15
CA MET A 93 6.16 14.74 1.44
C MET A 93 7.63 14.37 1.32
N THR A 94 8.41 14.85 2.27
CA THR A 94 9.76 14.34 2.53
C THR A 94 9.73 12.89 2.98
N GLU A 95 10.86 12.20 2.94
CA GLU A 95 10.96 10.81 3.43
C GLU A 95 10.58 10.70 4.91
N GLY A 96 11.01 11.65 5.75
CA GLY A 96 10.68 11.67 7.17
C GLY A 96 9.19 11.88 7.45
N GLU A 97 8.51 12.73 6.68
CA GLU A 97 7.07 12.93 6.78
C GLU A 97 6.30 11.67 6.35
N LEU A 98 6.75 11.00 5.28
CA LEU A 98 6.18 9.71 4.86
C LEU A 98 6.32 8.65 5.96
N LEU A 99 7.53 8.51 6.54
CA LEU A 99 7.77 7.58 7.65
C LEU A 99 6.85 7.87 8.84
N THR A 100 6.71 9.12 9.22
CA THR A 100 5.79 9.54 10.28
C THR A 100 4.33 9.19 9.94
N ALA A 101 3.89 9.46 8.71
CA ALA A 101 2.53 9.21 8.26
C ALA A 101 2.16 7.71 8.27
N ILE A 102 3.12 6.83 7.98
CA ILE A 102 2.89 5.37 8.03
C ILE A 102 3.11 4.76 9.41
N GLY A 103 3.63 5.53 10.38
CA GLY A 103 3.94 5.09 11.74
C GLY A 103 5.24 4.30 11.84
N ALA A 104 6.20 4.59 10.97
CA ALA A 104 7.55 4.04 11.01
C ALA A 104 8.44 4.86 11.95
N SER A 105 9.37 4.19 12.62
CA SER A 105 10.35 4.78 13.54
C SER A 105 11.78 4.70 13.03
N GLU A 106 11.98 4.08 11.88
CA GLU A 106 13.26 3.88 11.23
C GLU A 106 13.76 5.19 10.60
N GLY A 107 15.08 5.32 10.44
CA GLY A 107 15.70 6.56 9.95
C GLY A 107 15.67 6.71 8.42
N SER A 108 15.34 5.65 7.67
CA SER A 108 15.20 5.66 6.21
C SER A 108 14.05 4.76 5.78
N ALA A 109 13.38 5.14 4.70
CA ALA A 109 12.31 4.36 4.09
C ALA A 109 12.84 3.22 3.18
N GLU A 110 14.13 3.25 2.86
CA GLU A 110 14.73 2.23 2.00
C GLU A 110 14.65 0.84 2.63
N GLY A 111 14.13 -0.14 1.87
CA GLY A 111 13.97 -1.52 2.31
C GLY A 111 12.81 -1.79 3.27
N LEU A 112 12.03 -0.77 3.67
CA LEU A 112 10.94 -0.93 4.63
C LEU A 112 9.64 -1.46 4.03
N PHE A 113 9.55 -1.63 2.73
CA PHE A 113 8.34 -2.06 2.02
C PHE A 113 8.52 -3.46 1.45
N ALA A 114 7.75 -4.42 1.95
CA ALA A 114 7.88 -5.81 1.50
C ALA A 114 7.56 -5.96 0.02
N PRO A 115 8.39 -6.69 -0.74
CA PRO A 115 8.12 -6.99 -2.14
C PRO A 115 6.96 -8.00 -2.24
N GLU A 116 5.83 -7.53 -2.78
CA GLU A 116 4.60 -8.31 -2.97
C GLU A 116 3.67 -7.58 -3.95
N THR A 117 2.63 -8.23 -4.42
CA THR A 117 1.53 -7.59 -5.14
C THR A 117 0.40 -7.25 -4.16
N TYR A 118 0.23 -5.96 -3.90
CA TYR A 118 -0.80 -5.44 -3.01
C TYR A 118 -2.08 -5.17 -3.79
N LYS A 119 -3.19 -5.75 -3.34
CA LYS A 119 -4.53 -5.51 -3.88
C LYS A 119 -5.28 -4.57 -2.92
N PHE A 120 -5.98 -3.61 -3.48
CA PHE A 120 -6.73 -2.59 -2.72
C PHE A 120 -7.94 -2.11 -3.53
N ASN A 121 -8.83 -1.39 -2.90
CA ASN A 121 -9.94 -0.76 -3.59
C ASN A 121 -9.44 0.46 -4.38
N SER A 122 -9.82 0.61 -5.64
CA SER A 122 -9.47 1.78 -6.45
C SER A 122 -9.90 3.07 -5.72
N GLY A 123 -9.00 4.07 -5.68
CA GLY A 123 -9.16 5.28 -4.88
C GLY A 123 -8.57 5.20 -3.46
N THR A 124 -7.95 4.08 -3.10
CA THR A 124 -7.16 3.97 -1.85
C THR A 124 -6.01 4.98 -1.87
N THR A 125 -5.73 5.60 -0.72
CA THR A 125 -4.62 6.55 -0.61
C THR A 125 -3.27 5.84 -0.64
N ASP A 126 -2.28 6.50 -1.19
CA ASP A 126 -0.88 6.05 -1.22
C ASP A 126 -0.35 5.76 0.20
N ILE A 127 -0.67 6.59 1.20
CA ILE A 127 -0.32 6.33 2.61
C ILE A 127 -0.83 4.97 3.07
N ALA A 128 -2.04 4.57 2.67
CA ALA A 128 -2.60 3.28 3.05
C ALA A 128 -1.82 2.14 2.36
N VAL A 129 -1.43 2.31 1.10
CA VAL A 129 -0.61 1.34 0.36
C VAL A 129 0.77 1.19 0.99
N TYR A 130 1.47 2.30 1.25
CA TYR A 130 2.76 2.28 1.96
C TYR A 130 2.66 1.61 3.32
N ARG A 131 1.60 1.92 4.08
CA ARG A 131 1.37 1.31 5.40
C ARG A 131 1.17 -0.20 5.32
N MET A 132 0.42 -0.71 4.33
CA MET A 132 0.26 -2.15 4.11
C MET A 132 1.62 -2.82 3.86
N ALA A 133 2.43 -2.25 2.96
CA ALA A 133 3.73 -2.80 2.61
C ALA A 133 4.72 -2.74 3.78
N TYR A 134 4.72 -1.65 4.55
CA TYR A 134 5.52 -1.49 5.75
C TYR A 134 5.14 -2.52 6.84
N GLN A 135 3.85 -2.67 7.13
CA GLN A 135 3.40 -3.64 8.13
C GLN A 135 3.74 -5.08 7.74
N ARG A 136 3.65 -5.39 6.45
CA ARG A 136 4.07 -6.69 5.92
C ARG A 136 5.57 -6.93 6.16
N GLN A 137 6.42 -5.96 5.82
CA GLN A 137 7.87 -6.05 6.04
C GLN A 137 8.21 -6.19 7.51
N LYS A 138 7.58 -5.39 8.37
CA LYS A 138 7.76 -5.46 9.82
C LYS A 138 7.41 -6.83 10.38
N GLY A 139 6.32 -7.43 9.91
CA GLY A 139 5.90 -8.78 10.31
C GLY A 139 6.92 -9.86 9.88
N VAL A 140 7.43 -9.77 8.66
CA VAL A 140 8.48 -10.69 8.16
C VAL A 140 9.75 -10.55 8.99
N LEU A 141 10.23 -9.32 9.18
CA LEU A 141 11.42 -9.04 9.97
C LEU A 141 11.30 -9.54 11.41
N GLN A 142 10.16 -9.29 12.06
CA GLN A 142 9.95 -9.76 13.43
C GLN A 142 9.93 -11.28 13.53
N THR A 143 9.32 -11.95 12.54
CA THR A 143 9.29 -13.43 12.49
C THR A 143 10.68 -14.01 12.35
N LEU A 144 11.49 -13.45 11.45
CA LEU A 144 12.87 -13.90 11.23
C LEU A 144 13.77 -13.57 12.43
N TRP A 145 13.58 -12.38 13.01
CA TRP A 145 14.32 -11.96 14.20
C TRP A 145 14.11 -12.89 15.38
N ASN A 146 12.88 -13.37 15.59
CA ASN A 146 12.57 -14.31 16.66
C ASN A 146 13.22 -15.69 16.46
N LYS A 147 13.57 -16.03 15.22
CA LYS A 147 14.26 -17.28 14.85
C LYS A 147 15.77 -17.14 14.70
N ARG A 148 16.32 -15.94 14.99
CA ARG A 148 17.76 -15.70 14.82
C ARG A 148 18.60 -16.61 15.69
N ALA A 149 19.82 -16.93 15.22
CA ALA A 149 20.80 -17.66 16.01
C ALA A 149 21.22 -16.84 17.23
N GLU A 150 21.51 -17.51 18.33
CA GLU A 150 22.10 -16.90 19.52
C GLU A 150 23.50 -16.36 19.23
N GLY A 151 23.89 -15.30 19.96
CA GLY A 151 25.23 -14.69 19.86
C GLY A 151 25.44 -13.77 18.67
N LEU A 152 24.43 -13.47 17.87
CA LEU A 152 24.52 -12.43 16.84
C LEU A 152 24.78 -11.07 17.49
N LYS A 153 25.65 -10.26 16.87
CA LYS A 153 25.99 -8.91 17.33
C LYS A 153 25.01 -7.82 16.87
N LEU A 154 24.00 -8.21 16.09
CA LEU A 154 22.91 -7.34 15.69
C LEU A 154 21.97 -7.10 16.87
N LYS A 155 21.53 -5.87 17.07
CA LYS A 155 20.71 -5.44 18.21
C LYS A 155 19.22 -5.36 17.88
N THR A 156 18.89 -5.09 16.62
CA THR A 156 17.51 -4.85 16.18
C THR A 156 17.19 -5.59 14.88
N PRO A 157 15.90 -5.87 14.60
CA PRO A 157 15.47 -6.39 13.31
C PRO A 157 15.89 -5.49 12.14
N TYR A 158 15.90 -4.17 12.34
CA TYR A 158 16.30 -3.21 11.31
C TYR A 158 17.79 -3.31 10.98
N GLU A 159 18.68 -3.52 11.95
CA GLU A 159 20.10 -3.81 11.70
C GLU A 159 20.28 -5.08 10.87
N ALA A 160 19.41 -6.09 11.09
CA ALA A 160 19.44 -7.31 10.27
C ALA A 160 19.00 -7.02 8.82
N LEU A 161 18.02 -6.16 8.62
CA LEU A 161 17.61 -5.72 7.28
C LEU A 161 18.73 -4.97 6.57
N ILE A 162 19.41 -4.04 7.26
CA ILE A 162 20.57 -3.32 6.71
C ILE A 162 21.67 -4.28 6.30
N LEU A 163 22.02 -5.24 7.16
CA LEU A 163 23.04 -6.22 6.82
C LEU A 163 22.63 -7.10 5.63
N ALA A 164 21.36 -7.53 5.58
CA ALA A 164 20.83 -8.30 4.46
C ALA A 164 20.90 -7.52 3.13
N SER A 165 20.60 -6.22 3.14
CA SER A 165 20.68 -5.38 1.94
C SER A 165 22.12 -5.22 1.44
N ILE A 166 23.10 -5.18 2.34
CA ILE A 166 24.53 -5.15 1.99
C ILE A 166 24.94 -6.48 1.35
N ILE A 167 24.57 -7.61 1.98
CA ILE A 167 24.90 -8.95 1.46
C ILE A 167 24.29 -9.15 0.07
N GLU A 168 23.06 -8.72 -0.14
CA GLU A 168 22.37 -8.81 -1.44
C GLU A 168 23.08 -8.01 -2.54
N LYS A 169 23.70 -6.88 -2.20
CA LYS A 169 24.45 -6.04 -3.16
C LYS A 169 25.89 -6.54 -3.40
N GLU A 170 26.47 -7.25 -2.44
CA GLU A 170 27.85 -7.76 -2.56
C GLU A 170 27.93 -9.04 -3.43
N THR A 171 26.88 -9.83 -3.51
CA THR A 171 26.90 -11.06 -4.31
C THR A 171 25.57 -11.31 -5.02
N ALA A 172 25.68 -11.62 -6.32
CA ALA A 172 24.55 -12.10 -7.11
C ALA A 172 24.33 -13.63 -6.97
N HIS A 173 25.29 -14.35 -6.37
CA HIS A 173 25.25 -15.81 -6.22
C HIS A 173 24.69 -16.20 -4.85
N PRO A 174 23.54 -16.91 -4.79
CA PRO A 174 22.93 -17.29 -3.53
C PRO A 174 23.84 -18.11 -2.62
N GLU A 175 24.67 -18.99 -3.17
CA GLU A 175 25.63 -19.82 -2.43
C GLU A 175 26.73 -19.03 -1.72
N ASP A 176 27.11 -17.86 -2.25
CA ASP A 176 28.15 -17.02 -1.67
C ASP A 176 27.63 -16.15 -0.51
N ARG A 177 26.31 -16.02 -0.36
CA ARG A 177 25.70 -15.18 0.67
C ARG A 177 26.16 -15.56 2.08
N TYR A 178 26.35 -16.84 2.36
CA TYR A 178 26.84 -17.32 3.67
C TYR A 178 28.28 -16.86 3.94
N LEU A 179 29.15 -16.92 2.94
CA LEU A 179 30.54 -16.48 3.06
C LEU A 179 30.60 -14.96 3.27
N VAL A 180 29.89 -14.20 2.47
CA VAL A 180 29.80 -12.73 2.59
C VAL A 180 29.24 -12.35 3.97
N SER A 181 28.16 -12.99 4.41
CA SER A 181 27.57 -12.81 5.74
C SER A 181 28.58 -13.07 6.85
N SER A 182 29.37 -14.16 6.75
CA SER A 182 30.37 -14.50 7.75
C SER A 182 31.45 -13.43 7.91
N VAL A 183 31.88 -12.81 6.81
CA VAL A 183 32.85 -11.71 6.83
C VAL A 183 32.30 -10.52 7.61
N PHE A 184 31.05 -10.11 7.36
CA PHE A 184 30.44 -9.00 8.08
C PHE A 184 30.23 -9.30 9.56
N HIS A 185 29.76 -10.51 9.90
CA HIS A 185 29.63 -10.92 11.30
C HIS A 185 30.95 -10.94 12.04
N ASN A 186 32.02 -11.41 11.39
CA ASN A 186 33.35 -11.37 11.98
C ASN A 186 33.83 -9.94 12.24
N ARG A 187 33.62 -9.02 11.29
CA ARG A 187 33.94 -7.59 11.46
C ARG A 187 33.17 -6.96 12.64
N LEU A 188 31.89 -7.33 12.82
CA LEU A 188 31.09 -6.86 13.95
C LEU A 188 31.52 -7.43 15.31
N ARG A 189 32.26 -8.54 15.32
CA ARG A 189 32.80 -9.14 16.56
C ARG A 189 34.07 -8.48 17.05
N VAL A 190 34.88 -7.94 16.14
CA VAL A 190 36.20 -7.33 16.46
C VAL A 190 36.11 -5.84 16.76
N ARG A 191 34.93 -5.22 16.60
CA ARG A 191 34.64 -3.82 16.98
C ARG A 191 33.89 -3.78 18.32
#